data_1feec651303cdc9e002aaa8d093970ff
#
_entry.id   1feec651303cdc9e002aaa8d093970ff
#
_cell.length_a   1.000
_cell.length_b   1.000
_cell.length_c   1.000
_cell.angle_alpha   90.00
_cell.angle_beta   90.00
_cell.angle_gamma   90.00
#
_symmetry.space_group_name_H-M   'P 1'
#
loop_
_entity.id
_entity.type
_entity.pdbx_description
1 polymer ?
#
loop_
_entity_poly.entity_id
_entity_poly.type
_entity_poly.pdbx_seq_one_letter_code
_entity_poly.pdbx_strand_id
1 'polypeptide(L)'
;MTSNQANSFGAKSTLDTGSGEAYYYRLAALQEQGLGSVDKMPFSIKVLLESLLRNEDGFLVTRADIERLAGYDPKKRYEDEIPFMPARVILQDFTGVPAVVDLAALRSAMHRLGGDPEKINPQVPVDLVIDHSVQVDEYDNPLALLKNSKIEFERNRERYEFLRWGQSAFDNFNVVPPASGIVHQVNLEYLARGVQHKPHGDKEVVFPDSLVGTDSHTTMINGLGVLGWGVGGIEAEAVMLGQPYYMVIPQVVGFRLKG
;
A
#
# COMPACT_ATOMS: atom_id res chain seq x y z
N MET A 1 -9.96 -4.53 16.49
CA MET A 1 -10.24 -5.99 16.59
C MET A 1 -8.91 -6.69 16.59
N THR A 2 -8.57 -7.43 17.63
CA THR A 2 -7.38 -8.29 17.63
C THR A 2 -7.63 -9.41 16.62
N SER A 3 -7.06 -9.31 15.43
CA SER A 3 -7.11 -10.38 14.46
C SER A 3 -6.51 -11.63 15.09
N ASN A 4 -7.26 -12.71 15.09
CA ASN A 4 -6.80 -14.02 15.55
C ASN A 4 -5.84 -14.56 14.49
N GLN A 5 -4.59 -14.05 14.48
CA GLN A 5 -3.57 -14.47 13.53
C GLN A 5 -3.20 -15.91 13.81
N ALA A 6 -3.45 -16.78 12.85
CA ALA A 6 -3.34 -18.22 13.03
C ALA A 6 -1.88 -18.70 13.23
N ASN A 7 -0.90 -18.06 12.58
CA ASN A 7 0.55 -18.44 12.62
C ASN A 7 0.77 -19.94 12.45
N SER A 8 0.06 -20.56 11.50
CA SER A 8 0.02 -22.02 11.29
C SER A 8 1.38 -22.67 11.03
N PHE A 9 2.34 -21.87 10.59
CA PHE A 9 3.70 -22.31 10.26
C PHE A 9 4.74 -21.97 11.33
N GLY A 10 4.33 -21.37 12.46
CA GLY A 10 5.27 -20.92 13.48
C GLY A 10 6.30 -19.91 12.96
N ALA A 11 5.92 -19.12 11.96
CA ALA A 11 6.81 -18.18 11.29
C ALA A 11 7.08 -16.92 12.10
N LYS A 12 6.18 -16.53 13.02
CA LYS A 12 6.34 -15.37 13.89
C LYS A 12 7.55 -15.52 14.80
N SER A 13 8.44 -14.55 14.76
CA SER A 13 9.70 -14.53 15.50
C SER A 13 9.98 -13.12 16.04
N THR A 14 10.97 -12.98 16.91
CA THR A 14 11.43 -11.68 17.42
C THR A 14 12.75 -11.28 16.80
N LEU A 15 12.93 -9.98 16.60
CA LEU A 15 14.14 -9.34 16.11
C LEU A 15 14.50 -8.21 17.08
N ASP A 16 15.76 -8.14 17.50
CA ASP A 16 16.29 -6.97 18.18
C ASP A 16 16.60 -5.87 17.15
N THR A 17 15.93 -4.74 17.28
CA THR A 17 16.09 -3.58 16.39
C THR A 17 17.17 -2.60 16.86
N GLY A 18 17.84 -2.89 17.99
CA GLY A 18 18.75 -1.97 18.67
C GLY A 18 18.05 -0.91 19.53
N SER A 19 16.74 -0.70 19.34
CA SER A 19 15.88 0.17 20.17
C SER A 19 14.79 -0.59 20.91
N GLY A 20 14.77 -1.91 20.77
CA GLY A 20 13.80 -2.81 21.38
C GLY A 20 13.54 -4.04 20.52
N GLU A 21 12.73 -4.95 21.02
CA GLU A 21 12.34 -6.13 20.26
C GLU A 21 11.08 -5.85 19.43
N ALA A 22 11.08 -6.32 18.17
CA ALA A 22 9.93 -6.32 17.31
C ALA A 22 9.63 -7.73 16.79
N TYR A 23 8.37 -7.99 16.45
CA TYR A 23 7.97 -9.20 15.74
C TYR A 23 8.26 -9.08 14.25
N TYR A 24 8.56 -10.20 13.62
CA TYR A 24 8.62 -10.35 12.16
C TYR A 24 8.21 -11.76 11.76
N TYR A 25 7.93 -12.00 10.48
CA TYR A 25 7.56 -13.31 9.99
C TYR A 25 8.70 -13.93 9.18
N ARG A 26 9.26 -15.01 9.70
CA ARG A 26 10.44 -15.69 9.19
C ARG A 26 10.06 -16.66 8.06
N LEU A 27 10.41 -16.32 6.82
CA LEU A 27 10.12 -17.16 5.66
C LEU A 27 10.81 -18.54 5.72
N ALA A 28 11.97 -18.63 6.36
CA ALA A 28 12.70 -19.87 6.53
C ALA A 28 11.88 -20.96 7.25
N ALA A 29 10.89 -20.58 8.08
CA ALA A 29 10.00 -21.52 8.75
C ALA A 29 9.22 -22.41 7.76
N LEU A 30 8.92 -21.94 6.57
CA LEU A 30 8.28 -22.71 5.52
C LEU A 30 9.25 -23.76 4.94
N GLN A 31 10.47 -23.35 4.66
CA GLN A 31 11.51 -24.23 4.11
C GLN A 31 11.90 -25.33 5.10
N GLU A 32 11.95 -25.03 6.39
CA GLU A 32 12.19 -25.98 7.48
C GLU A 32 11.09 -27.06 7.57
N GLN A 33 9.88 -26.73 7.13
CA GLN A 33 8.74 -27.67 7.01
C GLN A 33 8.65 -28.37 5.65
N GLY A 34 9.64 -28.19 4.78
CA GLY A 34 9.66 -28.79 3.45
C GLY A 34 8.77 -28.10 2.41
N LEU A 35 8.29 -26.89 2.70
CA LEU A 35 7.45 -26.10 1.82
C LEU A 35 8.29 -25.15 0.97
N GLY A 36 8.63 -25.60 -0.25
CA GLY A 36 9.33 -24.81 -1.25
C GLY A 36 10.81 -24.55 -0.97
N SER A 37 11.43 -23.75 -1.85
CA SER A 37 12.84 -23.33 -1.75
C SER A 37 12.90 -21.82 -1.64
N VAL A 38 12.54 -21.30 -0.47
CA VAL A 38 12.41 -19.86 -0.21
C VAL A 38 13.67 -19.08 -0.57
N ASP A 39 14.86 -19.63 -0.33
CA ASP A 39 16.13 -18.98 -0.64
C ASP A 39 16.28 -18.63 -2.12
N LYS A 40 15.71 -19.45 -3.01
CA LYS A 40 15.79 -19.31 -4.47
C LYS A 40 14.67 -18.45 -5.07
N MET A 41 13.67 -18.07 -4.27
CA MET A 41 12.55 -17.26 -4.74
C MET A 41 12.97 -15.84 -5.09
N PRO A 42 12.36 -15.22 -6.11
CA PRO A 42 12.49 -13.79 -6.35
C PRO A 42 12.07 -12.97 -5.12
N PHE A 43 12.68 -11.81 -4.91
CA PHE A 43 12.34 -10.96 -3.76
C PHE A 43 10.88 -10.50 -3.76
N SER A 44 10.30 -10.21 -4.93
CA SER A 44 8.89 -9.88 -5.06
C SER A 44 7.97 -10.99 -4.53
N ILE A 45 8.28 -12.25 -4.82
CA ILE A 45 7.53 -13.40 -4.30
C ILE A 45 7.73 -13.55 -2.79
N LYS A 46 8.94 -13.28 -2.28
CA LYS A 46 9.21 -13.28 -0.83
C LYS A 46 8.40 -12.23 -0.08
N VAL A 47 8.25 -11.02 -0.65
CA VAL A 47 7.41 -9.96 -0.06
C VAL A 47 5.94 -10.36 -0.02
N LEU A 48 5.42 -10.94 -1.12
CA LEU A 48 4.05 -11.47 -1.16
C LEU A 48 3.85 -12.60 -0.15
N LEU A 49 4.80 -13.52 -0.04
CA LEU A 49 4.74 -14.64 0.90
C LEU A 49 4.80 -14.18 2.37
N GLU A 50 5.61 -13.17 2.68
CA GLU A 50 5.63 -12.53 4.01
C GLU A 50 4.27 -11.91 4.32
N SER A 51 3.68 -11.18 3.35
CA SER A 51 2.37 -10.57 3.53
C SER A 51 1.29 -11.61 3.84
N LEU A 52 1.30 -12.78 3.18
CA LEU A 52 0.38 -13.88 3.48
C LEU A 52 0.60 -14.42 4.89
N LEU A 53 1.85 -14.72 5.28
CA LEU A 53 2.16 -15.23 6.62
C LEU A 53 1.74 -14.27 7.73
N ARG A 54 1.97 -12.99 7.52
CA ARG A 54 1.66 -11.95 8.50
C ARG A 54 0.16 -11.69 8.65
N ASN A 55 -0.63 -11.93 7.62
CA ASN A 55 -2.07 -11.66 7.60
C ASN A 55 -2.90 -12.95 7.63
N GLU A 56 -2.31 -14.11 7.90
CA GLU A 56 -3.04 -15.37 8.01
C GLU A 56 -4.09 -15.29 9.14
N ASP A 57 -5.37 -15.40 8.75
CA ASP A 57 -6.52 -15.36 9.66
C ASP A 57 -7.46 -16.58 9.48
N GLY A 58 -7.16 -17.43 8.49
CA GLY A 58 -7.95 -18.62 8.14
C GLY A 58 -9.24 -18.32 7.36
N PHE A 59 -9.49 -17.04 7.03
CA PHE A 59 -10.68 -16.59 6.30
C PHE A 59 -10.32 -15.80 5.03
N LEU A 60 -9.69 -14.62 5.16
CA LEU A 60 -9.23 -13.81 4.03
C LEU A 60 -7.91 -14.34 3.48
N VAL A 61 -7.01 -14.72 4.38
CA VAL A 61 -5.72 -15.33 4.06
C VAL A 61 -5.64 -16.68 4.71
N THR A 62 -5.66 -17.73 3.90
CA THR A 62 -5.71 -19.11 4.38
C THR A 62 -4.34 -19.77 4.36
N ARG A 63 -4.19 -20.85 5.11
CA ARG A 63 -3.03 -21.74 5.05
C ARG A 63 -2.74 -22.21 3.62
N ALA A 64 -3.80 -22.54 2.85
CA ALA A 64 -3.68 -23.02 1.48
C ALA A 64 -3.07 -21.96 0.54
N ASP A 65 -3.35 -20.68 0.75
CA ASP A 65 -2.76 -19.59 -0.04
C ASP A 65 -1.25 -19.49 0.20
N ILE A 66 -0.83 -19.65 1.46
CA ILE A 66 0.58 -19.65 1.85
C ILE A 66 1.30 -20.86 1.23
N GLU A 67 0.74 -22.07 1.35
CA GLU A 67 1.31 -23.29 0.77
C GLU A 67 1.43 -23.19 -0.76
N ARG A 68 0.40 -22.64 -1.42
CA ARG A 68 0.39 -22.41 -2.87
C ARG A 68 1.53 -21.50 -3.31
N LEU A 69 1.72 -20.35 -2.64
CA LEU A 69 2.78 -19.42 -2.99
C LEU A 69 4.16 -19.93 -2.55
N ALA A 70 4.27 -20.66 -1.44
CA ALA A 70 5.51 -21.29 -1.01
C ALA A 70 6.03 -22.33 -2.04
N GLY A 71 5.13 -22.95 -2.78
CA GLY A 71 5.46 -23.84 -3.90
C GLY A 71 5.79 -23.14 -5.23
N TYR A 72 6.12 -21.85 -5.22
CA TYR A 72 6.39 -21.08 -6.43
C TYR A 72 7.48 -21.67 -7.31
N ASP A 73 7.14 -21.92 -8.57
CA ASP A 73 8.06 -22.35 -9.65
C ASP A 73 8.10 -21.27 -10.75
N PRO A 74 9.25 -20.62 -11.03
CA PRO A 74 9.34 -19.58 -12.03
C PRO A 74 9.08 -20.04 -13.46
N LYS A 75 9.04 -21.36 -13.70
CA LYS A 75 8.73 -21.95 -15.02
C LYS A 75 7.25 -22.23 -15.21
N LYS A 76 6.48 -22.22 -14.14
CA LYS A 76 5.04 -22.49 -14.17
C LYS A 76 4.27 -21.21 -14.48
N ARG A 77 3.29 -21.29 -15.35
CA ARG A 77 2.26 -20.26 -15.49
C ARG A 77 1.14 -20.56 -14.49
N TYR A 78 0.84 -19.57 -13.68
CA TYR A 78 -0.22 -19.65 -12.68
C TYR A 78 -1.52 -19.04 -13.21
N GLU A 79 -2.62 -19.64 -12.84
CA GLU A 79 -3.98 -19.11 -12.99
C GLU A 79 -4.65 -18.92 -11.63
N ASP A 80 -3.98 -19.40 -10.59
CA ASP A 80 -4.42 -19.26 -9.20
C ASP A 80 -4.22 -17.84 -8.69
N GLU A 81 -5.16 -17.33 -7.91
CA GLU A 81 -5.08 -16.06 -7.23
C GLU A 81 -4.59 -16.21 -5.80
N ILE A 82 -4.00 -15.13 -5.29
CA ILE A 82 -3.61 -14.96 -3.88
C ILE A 82 -4.16 -13.66 -3.34
N PRO A 83 -4.54 -13.61 -2.04
CA PRO A 83 -4.96 -12.39 -1.38
C PRO A 83 -3.74 -11.54 -0.97
N PHE A 84 -3.47 -10.47 -1.70
CA PHE A 84 -2.40 -9.53 -1.37
C PHE A 84 -2.91 -8.42 -0.47
N MET A 85 -2.30 -8.27 0.71
CA MET A 85 -2.55 -7.17 1.65
C MET A 85 -1.32 -6.26 1.67
N PRO A 86 -1.29 -5.18 0.88
CA PRO A 86 -0.17 -4.26 0.84
C PRO A 86 -0.02 -3.49 2.15
N ALA A 87 1.18 -2.97 2.40
CA ALA A 87 1.48 -2.20 3.59
C ALA A 87 0.80 -0.83 3.61
N ARG A 88 0.53 -0.26 2.44
CA ARG A 88 -0.09 1.07 2.27
C ARG A 88 -0.65 1.28 0.87
N VAL A 89 -1.35 2.42 0.71
CA VAL A 89 -1.91 2.87 -0.57
C VAL A 89 -1.32 4.22 -0.95
N ILE A 90 -0.96 4.40 -2.22
CA ILE A 90 -0.58 5.69 -2.78
C ILE A 90 -1.61 6.08 -3.85
N LEU A 91 -2.15 7.28 -3.72
CA LEU A 91 -3.15 7.84 -4.61
C LEU A 91 -2.58 9.05 -5.35
N GLN A 92 -2.92 9.20 -6.61
CA GLN A 92 -2.85 10.49 -7.30
C GLN A 92 -4.22 11.19 -7.23
N ASP A 93 -4.28 12.47 -7.54
CA ASP A 93 -5.47 13.28 -7.23
C ASP A 93 -6.68 13.03 -8.15
N PHE A 94 -6.51 12.56 -9.39
CA PHE A 94 -7.66 12.30 -10.25
C PHE A 94 -8.48 11.07 -9.84
N THR A 95 -7.84 10.02 -9.38
CA THR A 95 -8.50 8.78 -8.92
C THR A 95 -8.63 8.72 -7.41
N GLY A 96 -7.72 9.36 -6.68
CA GLY A 96 -7.71 9.36 -5.22
C GLY A 96 -8.79 10.24 -4.60
N VAL A 97 -9.07 11.42 -5.18
CA VAL A 97 -10.15 12.28 -4.66
C VAL A 97 -11.51 11.58 -4.71
N PRO A 98 -11.93 10.92 -5.81
CA PRO A 98 -13.15 10.11 -5.81
C PRO A 98 -13.17 9.04 -4.71
N ALA A 99 -12.09 8.29 -4.50
CA ALA A 99 -12.02 7.29 -3.44
C ALA A 99 -12.23 7.90 -2.04
N VAL A 100 -11.68 9.09 -1.78
CA VAL A 100 -11.91 9.80 -0.51
C VAL A 100 -13.35 10.31 -0.40
N VAL A 101 -13.99 10.70 -1.52
CA VAL A 101 -15.42 11.05 -1.57
C VAL A 101 -16.27 9.85 -1.19
N ASP A 102 -15.93 8.65 -1.67
CA ASP A 102 -16.65 7.43 -1.33
C ASP A 102 -16.52 7.09 0.17
N LEU A 103 -15.33 7.24 0.76
CA LEU A 103 -15.16 7.12 2.22
C LEU A 103 -16.01 8.13 2.99
N ALA A 104 -16.11 9.37 2.53
CA ALA A 104 -16.98 10.38 3.14
C ALA A 104 -18.47 10.02 3.01
N ALA A 105 -18.87 9.48 1.85
CA ALA A 105 -20.23 8.99 1.62
C ALA A 105 -20.56 7.78 2.53
N LEU A 106 -19.62 6.87 2.74
CA LEU A 106 -19.75 5.75 3.67
C LEU A 106 -19.92 6.24 5.11
N ARG A 107 -19.19 7.26 5.57
CA ARG A 107 -19.40 7.91 6.87
C ARG A 107 -20.81 8.47 6.98
N SER A 108 -21.28 9.17 5.97
CA SER A 108 -22.63 9.72 5.93
C SER A 108 -23.70 8.62 5.95
N ALA A 109 -23.49 7.52 5.25
CA ALA A 109 -24.39 6.36 5.28
C ALA A 109 -24.39 5.70 6.66
N MET A 110 -23.22 5.49 7.27
CA MET A 110 -23.08 4.93 8.61
C MET A 110 -23.87 5.77 9.64
N HIS A 111 -23.74 7.09 9.60
CA HIS A 111 -24.49 8.00 10.47
C HIS A 111 -26.01 7.86 10.27
N ARG A 112 -26.51 7.83 9.01
CA ARG A 112 -27.93 7.65 8.72
C ARG A 112 -28.48 6.32 9.23
N LEU A 113 -27.67 5.28 9.28
CA LEU A 113 -28.00 3.96 9.81
C LEU A 113 -27.88 3.85 11.34
N GLY A 114 -27.53 4.95 12.02
CA GLY A 114 -27.35 4.98 13.48
C GLY A 114 -26.05 4.34 13.97
N GLY A 115 -25.11 4.08 13.07
CA GLY A 115 -23.77 3.60 13.40
C GLY A 115 -22.81 4.74 13.67
N ASP A 116 -21.59 4.39 14.09
CA ASP A 116 -20.51 5.31 14.36
C ASP A 116 -19.70 5.60 13.08
N PRO A 117 -19.74 6.82 12.53
CA PRO A 117 -19.01 7.18 11.31
C PRO A 117 -17.50 7.07 11.42
N GLU A 118 -16.92 7.19 12.64
CA GLU A 118 -15.47 7.15 12.84
C GLU A 118 -14.89 5.75 12.61
N LYS A 119 -15.75 4.71 12.55
CA LYS A 119 -15.33 3.37 12.14
C LYS A 119 -14.94 3.27 10.67
N ILE A 120 -15.38 4.22 9.84
CA ILE A 120 -14.96 4.32 8.44
C ILE A 120 -13.66 5.12 8.39
N ASN A 121 -12.55 4.39 8.42
CA ASN A 121 -11.18 4.89 8.33
C ASN A 121 -10.33 3.97 7.49
N PRO A 122 -9.34 4.49 6.76
CA PRO A 122 -8.32 3.64 6.14
C PRO A 122 -7.64 2.73 7.17
N GLN A 123 -7.61 1.44 6.89
CA GLN A 123 -6.97 0.43 7.75
C GLN A 123 -5.46 0.32 7.53
N VAL A 124 -4.97 0.97 6.47
CA VAL A 124 -3.54 1.09 6.12
C VAL A 124 -3.22 2.56 5.86
N PRO A 125 -1.96 2.99 5.99
CA PRO A 125 -1.55 4.34 5.63
C PRO A 125 -1.89 4.65 4.16
N VAL A 126 -2.41 5.84 3.91
CA VAL A 126 -2.78 6.35 2.59
C VAL A 126 -2.12 7.71 2.39
N ASP A 127 -1.34 7.82 1.32
CA ASP A 127 -0.77 9.09 0.87
C ASP A 127 -1.41 9.48 -0.47
N LEU A 128 -2.06 10.64 -0.51
CA LEU A 128 -2.57 11.23 -1.75
C LEU A 128 -1.67 12.38 -2.17
N VAL A 129 -1.12 12.30 -3.38
CA VAL A 129 -0.26 13.34 -3.95
C VAL A 129 -1.06 14.16 -4.97
N ILE A 130 -1.07 15.48 -4.81
CA ILE A 130 -1.69 16.40 -5.76
C ILE A 130 -0.67 16.75 -6.82
N ASP A 131 -0.79 16.11 -7.98
CA ASP A 131 0.19 16.26 -9.06
C ASP A 131 -0.41 16.25 -10.47
N HIS A 132 -1.32 15.35 -10.78
CA HIS A 132 -1.85 15.16 -12.14
C HIS A 132 -2.80 16.28 -12.57
N SER A 133 -3.43 16.98 -11.64
CA SER A 133 -4.33 18.10 -11.94
C SER A 133 -3.59 19.44 -12.04
N VAL A 134 -2.33 19.50 -11.66
CA VAL A 134 -1.52 20.73 -11.69
C VAL A 134 -1.22 21.12 -13.13
N GLN A 135 -1.52 22.37 -13.47
CA GLN A 135 -1.33 22.92 -14.82
C GLN A 135 -0.35 24.09 -14.81
N VAL A 136 0.34 24.28 -15.93
CA VAL A 136 1.20 25.44 -16.17
C VAL A 136 0.44 26.40 -17.08
N ASP A 137 -0.11 27.47 -16.53
CA ASP A 137 -0.86 28.52 -17.25
C ASP A 137 0.07 29.63 -17.72
N GLU A 138 1.06 29.97 -16.90
CA GLU A 138 2.05 31.03 -17.15
C GLU A 138 3.45 30.43 -17.26
N TYR A 139 4.24 30.88 -18.22
CA TYR A 139 5.60 30.43 -18.46
C TYR A 139 6.49 31.56 -18.95
N ASP A 140 7.79 31.32 -19.01
CA ASP A 140 8.81 32.24 -19.54
C ASP A 140 8.78 33.63 -18.91
N ASN A 141 8.49 33.72 -17.62
CA ASN A 141 8.60 34.96 -16.85
C ASN A 141 8.96 34.71 -15.39
N PRO A 142 9.66 35.64 -14.70
CA PRO A 142 10.10 35.46 -13.31
C PRO A 142 8.99 35.23 -12.29
N LEU A 143 7.76 35.62 -12.62
CA LEU A 143 6.59 35.50 -11.74
C LEU A 143 5.72 34.27 -12.06
N ALA A 144 6.11 33.45 -13.06
CA ALA A 144 5.30 32.33 -13.53
C ALA A 144 4.94 31.38 -12.38
N LEU A 145 5.90 31.00 -11.53
CA LEU A 145 5.64 30.12 -10.40
C LEU A 145 4.59 30.67 -9.44
N LEU A 146 4.71 31.96 -9.09
CA LEU A 146 3.76 32.61 -8.16
C LEU A 146 2.35 32.69 -8.77
N LYS A 147 2.26 33.05 -10.06
CA LYS A 147 0.98 33.15 -10.76
C LYS A 147 0.32 31.77 -10.91
N ASN A 148 1.07 30.77 -11.32
CA ASN A 148 0.56 29.40 -11.43
C ASN A 148 0.05 28.89 -10.08
N SER A 149 0.79 29.08 -9.01
CA SER A 149 0.35 28.69 -7.67
C SER A 149 -0.96 29.36 -7.27
N LYS A 150 -1.13 30.66 -7.57
CA LYS A 150 -2.37 31.38 -7.28
C LYS A 150 -3.54 30.82 -8.08
N ILE A 151 -3.36 30.62 -9.40
CA ILE A 151 -4.39 30.08 -10.29
C ILE A 151 -4.77 28.65 -9.85
N GLU A 152 -3.80 27.83 -9.47
CA GLU A 152 -4.01 26.45 -9.02
C GLU A 152 -4.93 26.42 -7.79
N PHE A 153 -4.63 27.23 -6.75
CA PHE A 153 -5.47 27.27 -5.55
C PHE A 153 -6.85 27.91 -5.78
N GLU A 154 -6.98 28.87 -6.67
CA GLU A 154 -8.27 29.44 -7.05
C GLU A 154 -9.12 28.44 -7.82
N ARG A 155 -8.52 27.73 -8.79
CA ARG A 155 -9.19 26.74 -9.64
C ARG A 155 -9.69 25.53 -8.87
N ASN A 156 -8.88 25.02 -7.94
CA ASN A 156 -9.13 23.77 -7.24
C ASN A 156 -9.54 23.96 -5.78
N ARG A 157 -10.04 25.12 -5.40
CA ARG A 157 -10.33 25.51 -4.03
C ARG A 157 -11.21 24.50 -3.29
N GLU A 158 -12.34 24.11 -3.88
CA GLU A 158 -13.27 23.15 -3.24
C GLU A 158 -12.62 21.79 -3.00
N ARG A 159 -11.82 21.31 -3.96
CA ARG A 159 -11.05 20.06 -3.82
C ARG A 159 -10.07 20.13 -2.66
N TYR A 160 -9.35 21.23 -2.54
CA TYR A 160 -8.34 21.38 -1.48
C TYR A 160 -8.96 21.58 -0.11
N GLU A 161 -10.08 22.28 -0.01
CA GLU A 161 -10.86 22.35 1.21
C GLU A 161 -11.37 20.97 1.64
N PHE A 162 -11.85 20.17 0.70
CA PHE A 162 -12.27 18.78 0.93
C PHE A 162 -11.11 17.88 1.38
N LEU A 163 -9.98 17.91 0.69
CA LEU A 163 -8.81 17.12 1.05
C LEU A 163 -8.23 17.50 2.42
N ARG A 164 -8.23 18.79 2.75
CA ARG A 164 -7.84 19.27 4.07
C ARG A 164 -8.78 18.75 5.16
N TRP A 165 -10.09 18.74 4.89
CA TRP A 165 -11.04 18.07 5.76
C TRP A 165 -10.70 16.59 5.92
N GLY A 166 -10.43 15.88 4.84
CA GLY A 166 -10.08 14.46 4.84
C GLY A 166 -8.90 14.15 5.75
N GLN A 167 -7.83 14.95 5.69
CA GLN A 167 -6.66 14.79 6.58
C GLN A 167 -6.99 14.94 8.07
N SER A 168 -8.00 15.72 8.41
CA SER A 168 -8.42 15.88 9.81
C SER A 168 -9.49 14.87 10.23
N ALA A 169 -10.21 14.31 9.28
CA ALA A 169 -11.31 13.38 9.52
C ALA A 169 -10.87 11.92 9.56
N PHE A 170 -9.81 11.56 8.82
CA PHE A 170 -9.30 10.20 8.72
C PHE A 170 -7.93 10.07 9.39
N ASP A 171 -7.73 9.04 10.21
CA ASP A 171 -6.51 8.85 11.01
C ASP A 171 -5.29 8.46 10.17
N ASN A 172 -5.48 7.67 9.11
CA ASN A 172 -4.41 7.11 8.28
C ASN A 172 -4.34 7.76 6.88
N PHE A 173 -4.77 9.01 6.76
CA PHE A 173 -4.81 9.71 5.47
C PHE A 173 -3.96 10.97 5.48
N ASN A 174 -3.05 11.06 4.52
CA ASN A 174 -2.16 12.20 4.35
C ASN A 174 -2.26 12.76 2.92
N VAL A 175 -2.10 14.06 2.76
CA VAL A 175 -2.12 14.75 1.46
C VAL A 175 -0.82 15.50 1.25
N VAL A 176 -0.13 15.18 0.16
CA VAL A 176 1.04 15.92 -0.31
C VAL A 176 0.55 17.07 -1.19
N PRO A 177 0.89 18.32 -0.86
CA PRO A 177 0.34 19.50 -1.54
C PRO A 177 0.85 19.61 -2.99
N PRO A 178 0.16 20.42 -3.83
CA PRO A 178 0.60 20.69 -5.21
C PRO A 178 1.98 21.34 -5.24
N ALA A 179 2.64 21.26 -6.40
CA ALA A 179 4.01 21.73 -6.64
C ALA A 179 5.11 20.99 -5.86
N SER A 180 4.80 19.82 -5.28
CA SER A 180 5.78 18.93 -4.65
C SER A 180 6.39 17.91 -5.64
N GLY A 181 5.92 17.89 -6.88
CA GLY A 181 6.37 16.98 -7.93
C GLY A 181 5.47 15.75 -8.11
N ILE A 182 5.68 15.03 -9.20
CA ILE A 182 4.89 13.86 -9.60
C ILE A 182 5.02 12.74 -8.57
N VAL A 183 3.92 12.08 -8.25
CA VAL A 183 3.81 11.04 -7.20
C VAL A 183 4.82 9.91 -7.39
N HIS A 184 4.83 9.28 -8.56
CA HIS A 184 5.66 8.09 -8.80
C HIS A 184 7.03 8.39 -9.42
N GLN A 185 7.51 9.62 -9.37
CA GLN A 185 8.84 10.02 -9.86
C GLN A 185 9.62 10.79 -8.81
N VAL A 186 9.08 11.91 -8.32
CA VAL A 186 9.77 12.79 -7.37
C VAL A 186 9.47 12.39 -5.92
N ASN A 187 8.18 12.11 -5.61
CA ASN A 187 7.76 11.85 -4.24
C ASN A 187 8.09 10.43 -3.76
N LEU A 188 8.39 9.47 -4.64
CA LEU A 188 8.69 8.09 -4.24
C LEU A 188 9.82 7.98 -3.22
N GLU A 189 10.88 8.76 -3.36
CA GLU A 189 12.04 8.73 -2.46
C GLU A 189 11.67 9.17 -1.03
N TYR A 190 10.67 10.04 -0.89
CA TYR A 190 10.14 10.48 0.40
C TYR A 190 9.09 9.52 0.97
N LEU A 191 8.30 8.91 0.11
CA LEU A 191 7.20 8.04 0.50
C LEU A 191 7.67 6.59 0.74
N ALA A 192 8.69 6.12 0.05
CA ALA A 192 9.23 4.76 0.20
C ALA A 192 9.99 4.63 1.52
N ARG A 193 9.58 3.69 2.36
CA ARG A 193 10.20 3.43 3.67
C ARG A 193 11.09 2.20 3.69
N GLY A 194 10.93 1.28 2.75
CA GLY A 194 11.61 -0.01 2.69
C GLY A 194 11.13 -1.00 3.75
N VAL A 195 10.99 -0.57 5.00
CA VAL A 195 10.42 -1.35 6.11
C VAL A 195 9.30 -0.56 6.76
N GLN A 196 8.19 -1.21 6.98
CA GLN A 196 7.03 -0.71 7.71
C GLN A 196 6.94 -1.35 9.08
N HIS A 197 6.22 -0.70 9.99
CA HIS A 197 5.90 -1.24 11.31
C HIS A 197 4.47 -0.89 11.70
N LYS A 198 3.88 -1.72 12.54
CA LYS A 198 2.57 -1.43 13.15
C LYS A 198 2.47 -2.10 14.53
N PRO A 199 1.63 -1.57 15.42
CA PRO A 199 1.36 -2.20 16.71
C PRO A 199 0.85 -3.63 16.54
N HIS A 200 1.35 -4.56 17.37
CA HIS A 200 0.97 -5.96 17.35
C HIS A 200 1.07 -6.56 18.77
N GLY A 201 -0.02 -6.51 19.52
CA GLY A 201 -0.04 -6.93 20.92
C GLY A 201 0.79 -6.01 21.80
N ASP A 202 1.81 -6.58 22.46
CA ASP A 202 2.73 -5.89 23.36
C ASP A 202 3.95 -5.26 22.68
N LYS A 203 4.16 -5.54 21.40
CA LYS A 203 5.29 -5.08 20.60
C LYS A 203 4.81 -4.53 19.26
N GLU A 204 5.74 -4.08 18.44
CA GLU A 204 5.51 -3.82 17.03
C GLU A 204 5.80 -5.04 16.16
N VAL A 205 5.17 -5.15 15.00
CA VAL A 205 5.58 -6.05 13.94
C VAL A 205 6.22 -5.23 12.83
N VAL A 206 7.40 -5.66 12.37
CA VAL A 206 8.13 -5.07 11.25
C VAL A 206 8.02 -5.96 10.02
N PHE A 207 7.86 -5.34 8.85
CA PHE A 207 7.63 -6.05 7.59
C PHE A 207 8.08 -5.22 6.38
N PRO A 208 8.33 -5.85 5.22
CA PRO A 208 8.69 -5.12 4.01
C PRO A 208 7.63 -4.10 3.59
N ASP A 209 8.07 -2.94 3.15
CA ASP A 209 7.19 -1.97 2.49
C ASP A 209 6.66 -2.54 1.19
N SER A 210 5.38 -2.36 0.96
CA SER A 210 4.68 -2.75 -0.27
C SER A 210 3.45 -1.89 -0.44
N LEU A 211 3.05 -1.62 -1.66
CA LEU A 211 1.91 -0.76 -1.88
C LEU A 211 1.10 -1.14 -3.13
N VAL A 212 -0.13 -0.68 -3.14
CA VAL A 212 -0.92 -0.48 -4.35
C VAL A 212 -1.08 1.02 -4.59
N GLY A 213 -1.22 1.41 -5.85
CA GLY A 213 -1.41 2.81 -6.21
C GLY A 213 -2.33 2.96 -7.41
N THR A 214 -3.00 4.10 -7.49
CA THR A 214 -4.00 4.40 -8.53
C THR A 214 -3.41 5.03 -9.78
N ASP A 215 -2.17 4.72 -10.09
CA ASP A 215 -1.47 5.22 -11.26
C ASP A 215 -0.72 4.10 -11.99
N SER A 216 -0.61 4.20 -13.32
CA SER A 216 0.13 3.24 -14.13
C SER A 216 1.63 3.22 -13.83
N HIS A 217 2.17 4.28 -13.23
CA HIS A 217 3.57 4.43 -12.82
C HIS A 217 3.84 3.93 -11.39
N THR A 218 2.85 3.38 -10.69
CA THR A 218 3.03 2.83 -9.32
C THR A 218 4.18 1.83 -9.25
N THR A 219 4.37 1.03 -10.31
CA THR A 219 5.46 0.04 -10.40
C THR A 219 6.86 0.64 -10.44
N MET A 220 7.02 1.95 -10.64
CA MET A 220 8.34 2.60 -10.60
C MET A 220 9.00 2.49 -9.23
N ILE A 221 8.24 2.34 -8.16
CA ILE A 221 8.76 2.15 -6.80
C ILE A 221 9.59 0.86 -6.67
N ASN A 222 9.43 -0.09 -7.58
CA ASN A 222 10.27 -1.30 -7.61
C ASN A 222 11.76 -0.96 -7.83
N GLY A 223 12.07 0.18 -8.44
CA GLY A 223 13.43 0.69 -8.57
C GLY A 223 14.10 1.02 -7.23
N LEU A 224 13.32 1.30 -6.19
CA LEU A 224 13.76 1.51 -4.81
C LEU A 224 13.73 0.23 -3.96
N GLY A 225 13.42 -0.93 -4.56
CA GLY A 225 13.31 -2.20 -3.86
C GLY A 225 12.00 -2.41 -3.09
N VAL A 226 10.98 -1.58 -3.36
CA VAL A 226 9.63 -1.71 -2.77
C VAL A 226 8.68 -2.32 -3.79
N LEU A 227 7.90 -3.32 -3.39
CA LEU A 227 6.90 -3.93 -4.26
C LEU A 227 5.71 -2.98 -4.42
N GLY A 228 5.47 -2.50 -5.63
CA GLY A 228 4.32 -1.68 -5.99
C GLY A 228 3.51 -2.28 -7.13
N TRP A 229 2.17 -2.16 -7.03
CA TRP A 229 1.23 -2.68 -8.00
C TRP A 229 0.20 -1.61 -8.36
N GLY A 230 0.01 -1.33 -9.66
CA GLY A 230 -1.00 -0.39 -10.16
C GLY A 230 -2.40 -1.03 -10.15
N VAL A 231 -3.36 -0.32 -9.57
CA VAL A 231 -4.76 -0.76 -9.44
C VAL A 231 -5.71 0.39 -9.83
N GLY A 232 -6.98 0.09 -10.00
CA GLY A 232 -8.03 1.10 -10.14
C GLY A 232 -8.44 1.71 -8.79
N GLY A 233 -9.30 2.75 -8.83
CA GLY A 233 -9.76 3.44 -7.63
C GLY A 233 -10.53 2.53 -6.68
N ILE A 234 -11.39 1.67 -7.23
CA ILE A 234 -12.23 0.73 -6.45
C ILE A 234 -11.37 -0.30 -5.68
N GLU A 235 -10.35 -0.84 -6.35
CA GLU A 235 -9.43 -1.79 -5.71
C GLU A 235 -8.60 -1.12 -4.60
N ALA A 236 -8.15 0.12 -4.83
CA ALA A 236 -7.46 0.89 -3.82
C ALA A 236 -8.36 1.17 -2.61
N GLU A 237 -9.64 1.52 -2.84
CA GLU A 237 -10.64 1.73 -1.79
C GLU A 237 -10.87 0.45 -0.99
N ALA A 238 -11.02 -0.71 -1.65
CA ALA A 238 -11.15 -2.00 -0.98
C ALA A 238 -9.97 -2.28 -0.05
N VAL A 239 -8.74 -2.00 -0.49
CA VAL A 239 -7.52 -2.13 0.33
C VAL A 239 -7.53 -1.14 1.49
N MET A 240 -7.93 0.12 1.26
CA MET A 240 -8.09 1.10 2.34
C MET A 240 -9.06 0.63 3.42
N LEU A 241 -10.12 -0.09 3.03
CA LEU A 241 -11.10 -0.67 3.94
C LEU A 241 -10.67 -2.03 4.55
N GLY A 242 -9.43 -2.45 4.32
CA GLY A 242 -8.85 -3.66 4.92
C GLY A 242 -9.13 -4.96 4.17
N GLN A 243 -9.62 -4.88 2.94
CA GLN A 243 -9.81 -6.06 2.10
C GLN A 243 -8.52 -6.38 1.32
N PRO A 244 -8.20 -7.66 1.08
CA PRO A 244 -7.09 -8.02 0.23
C PRO A 244 -7.38 -7.70 -1.24
N TYR A 245 -6.35 -7.36 -1.99
CA TYR A 245 -6.38 -7.34 -3.43
C TYR A 245 -6.09 -8.76 -3.96
N TYR A 246 -7.08 -9.40 -4.57
CA TYR A 246 -6.88 -10.71 -5.19
C TYR A 246 -6.15 -10.56 -6.51
N MET A 247 -5.01 -11.19 -6.62
CA MET A 247 -4.17 -11.13 -7.81
C MET A 247 -3.69 -12.51 -8.22
N VAL A 248 -3.61 -12.75 -9.52
CA VAL A 248 -2.98 -13.96 -10.04
C VAL A 248 -1.51 -13.99 -9.62
N ILE A 249 -1.01 -15.14 -9.19
CA ILE A 249 0.41 -15.29 -8.82
C ILE A 249 1.28 -14.82 -9.99
N PRO A 250 2.10 -13.76 -9.79
CA PRO A 250 2.80 -13.10 -10.89
C PRO A 250 3.96 -13.95 -11.41
N GLN A 251 4.15 -13.92 -12.73
CA GLN A 251 5.39 -14.38 -13.34
C GLN A 251 6.48 -13.32 -13.13
N VAL A 252 7.63 -13.76 -12.66
CA VAL A 252 8.75 -12.85 -12.40
C VAL A 252 9.80 -12.97 -13.50
N VAL A 253 10.10 -11.86 -14.14
CA VAL A 253 11.17 -11.72 -15.13
C VAL A 253 12.28 -10.86 -14.55
N GLY A 254 13.47 -11.43 -14.42
CA GLY A 254 14.66 -10.71 -13.99
C GLY A 254 15.24 -9.86 -15.12
N PHE A 255 15.52 -8.58 -14.82
CA PHE A 255 16.16 -7.67 -15.75
C PHE A 255 17.42 -7.08 -15.11
N ARG A 256 18.57 -7.18 -15.80
CA ARG A 256 19.86 -6.65 -15.32
C ARG A 256 20.42 -5.65 -16.30
N LEU A 257 20.46 -4.37 -15.89
CA LEU A 257 21.18 -3.33 -16.61
C LEU A 257 22.70 -3.52 -16.43
N LYS A 258 23.43 -3.44 -17.52
CA LYS A 258 24.89 -3.40 -17.53
C LYS A 258 25.29 -2.20 -18.40
N GLY A 259 26.18 -1.38 -17.92
CA GLY A 259 26.76 -0.23 -18.61
C GLY A 259 28.21 -0.08 -18.26
#